data_0a72cc3713ff88aeab8dd730893c699a
#
_entry.id   0a72cc3713ff88aeab8dd730893c699a
#
_cell.length_a   1.000
_cell.length_b   1.000
_cell.length_c   1.000
_cell.angle_alpha   90.00
_cell.angle_beta   90.00
_cell.angle_gamma   90.00
#
_symmetry.space_group_name_H-M   'P 1'
#
loop_
_entity.id
_entity.type
_entity.pdbx_description
1 polymer ?
#
loop_
_entity_poly.entity_id
_entity_poly.type
_entity_poly.pdbx_seq_one_letter_code
_entity_poly.pdbx_strand_id
1 'polypeptide(L)'
;NYHVIKARGEAQIKVALSDKREFPARVILKDERTDLAVLRLDAPGVTFPFLDFEDSESLQVGDIVLAIGNPFGVGQTVTSGIVSALARTRVGISDYQFFIQTDAAINPGNSGGALVDMDARLVGVNTAIFSKTGGSLGIGFAIPSNMVRQVVKSALQGNKIKRPWFGAKLQRVTPDISESLGLDRPTGALIKQVRKNSPAALSKLRPGDVIVGVNGKEVADPPAFRYRFSTKPLGGTVPLGVVRDGRVITVMVRLREAPEVPLRNETELNGQNPFAGAKVANLSPALAEELSIDEDAYGVIVMDIQRGSPASRTRFLRRGDIVVAINGERVESVKHLAQLANLDVHQWRVSIKRKGRLLKVVIGG
;
A
#
# COMPACT_ATOMS: atom_id res chain seq x y z
N ASN A 1 -14.47 3.62 -3.21
CA ASN A 1 -13.15 3.88 -2.62
C ASN A 1 -13.19 3.81 -1.10
N TYR A 2 -12.02 3.60 -0.47
CA TYR A 2 -11.89 3.62 0.99
C TYR A 2 -12.19 5.01 1.58
N HIS A 3 -11.67 6.09 0.95
CA HIS A 3 -11.89 7.45 1.42
C HIS A 3 -13.39 7.84 1.45
N VAL A 4 -14.22 7.27 0.58
CA VAL A 4 -15.67 7.52 0.55
C VAL A 4 -16.36 6.95 1.80
N ILE A 5 -15.89 5.78 2.29
CA ILE A 5 -16.49 5.10 3.46
C ILE A 5 -15.76 5.42 4.78
N LYS A 6 -14.71 6.25 4.76
CA LYS A 6 -13.94 6.65 5.95
C LYS A 6 -14.74 7.65 6.80
N ALA A 7 -15.95 7.31 7.20
CA ALA A 7 -16.74 8.13 8.11
C ALA A 7 -16.24 7.99 9.55
N ARG A 8 -16.42 9.04 10.37
CA ARG A 8 -16.22 8.99 11.82
C ARG A 8 -17.43 8.32 12.46
N GLY A 9 -17.23 7.17 13.11
CA GLY A 9 -18.27 6.43 13.84
C GLY A 9 -18.86 5.26 13.05
N GLU A 10 -19.89 4.63 13.60
CA GLU A 10 -20.66 3.53 12.96
C GLU A 10 -21.64 4.09 11.94
N ALA A 11 -21.15 4.49 10.77
CA ALA A 11 -22.02 4.95 9.70
C ALA A 11 -22.67 3.74 9.01
N GLN A 12 -24.00 3.72 8.96
CA GLN A 12 -24.75 2.75 8.18
C GLN A 12 -24.58 3.04 6.68
N ILE A 13 -23.98 2.08 5.95
CA ILE A 13 -23.78 2.22 4.51
C ILE A 13 -25.02 1.69 3.81
N LYS A 14 -25.59 2.49 2.92
CA LYS A 14 -26.67 2.09 1.99
C LYS A 14 -26.20 2.27 0.56
N VAL A 15 -26.58 1.34 -0.29
CA VAL A 15 -26.34 1.39 -1.73
C VAL A 15 -27.66 1.54 -2.44
N ALA A 16 -27.84 2.65 -3.15
CA ALA A 16 -28.99 2.90 -4.00
C ALA A 16 -28.64 2.49 -5.45
N LEU A 17 -29.51 1.71 -6.07
CA LEU A 17 -29.41 1.30 -7.47
C LEU A 17 -30.07 2.30 -8.42
N SER A 18 -29.81 2.16 -9.72
CA SER A 18 -30.42 3.01 -10.76
C SER A 18 -31.96 2.90 -10.82
N ASP A 19 -32.51 1.76 -10.42
CA ASP A 19 -33.94 1.51 -10.29
C ASP A 19 -34.56 2.03 -8.95
N LYS A 20 -33.78 2.80 -8.18
CA LYS A 20 -34.14 3.39 -6.88
C LYS A 20 -34.31 2.40 -5.73
N ARG A 21 -34.04 1.11 -5.90
CA ARG A 21 -33.98 0.18 -4.78
C ARG A 21 -32.75 0.49 -3.92
N GLU A 22 -32.91 0.44 -2.61
CA GLU A 22 -31.82 0.67 -1.65
C GLU A 22 -31.57 -0.61 -0.86
N PHE A 23 -30.29 -0.92 -0.65
CA PHE A 23 -29.87 -2.07 0.13
C PHE A 23 -28.85 -1.65 1.19
N PRO A 24 -28.97 -2.15 2.43
CA PRO A 24 -27.90 -2.03 3.41
C PRO A 24 -26.65 -2.74 2.89
N ALA A 25 -25.50 -2.20 3.23
CA ALA A 25 -24.22 -2.78 2.85
C ALA A 25 -23.27 -2.89 4.05
N ARG A 26 -22.50 -3.97 4.07
CA ARG A 26 -21.47 -4.20 5.07
C ARG A 26 -20.10 -4.15 4.44
N VAL A 27 -19.14 -3.50 5.12
CA VAL A 27 -17.74 -3.50 4.69
C VAL A 27 -17.14 -4.87 4.97
N ILE A 28 -16.73 -5.59 3.91
CA ILE A 28 -16.04 -6.88 4.03
C ILE A 28 -14.54 -6.66 4.18
N LEU A 29 -13.99 -5.75 3.36
CA LEU A 29 -12.58 -5.44 3.33
C LEU A 29 -12.39 -3.96 3.03
N LYS A 30 -11.43 -3.34 3.70
CA LYS A 30 -10.95 -1.99 3.41
C LYS A 30 -9.43 -2.00 3.26
N ASP A 31 -8.95 -1.34 2.24
CA ASP A 31 -7.52 -1.21 1.95
C ASP A 31 -7.16 0.26 1.74
N GLU A 32 -6.63 0.87 2.76
CA GLU A 32 -6.19 2.27 2.72
C GLU A 32 -5.05 2.47 1.73
N ARG A 33 -4.20 1.45 1.54
CA ARG A 33 -3.01 1.51 0.67
C ARG A 33 -3.36 1.62 -0.81
N THR A 34 -4.50 1.07 -1.22
CA THR A 34 -5.00 1.16 -2.60
C THR A 34 -6.18 2.09 -2.75
N ASP A 35 -6.68 2.65 -1.63
CA ASP A 35 -7.92 3.42 -1.58
C ASP A 35 -9.15 2.63 -2.06
N LEU A 36 -9.19 1.33 -1.78
CA LEU A 36 -10.31 0.45 -2.13
C LEU A 36 -11.07 -0.04 -0.89
N ALA A 37 -12.37 -0.26 -1.07
CA ALA A 37 -13.20 -0.96 -0.12
C ALA A 37 -14.12 -1.93 -0.85
N VAL A 38 -14.31 -3.12 -0.28
CA VAL A 38 -15.23 -4.13 -0.77
C VAL A 38 -16.45 -4.16 0.14
N LEU A 39 -17.61 -3.94 -0.44
CA LEU A 39 -18.89 -3.95 0.25
C LEU A 39 -19.66 -5.20 -0.15
N ARG A 40 -20.45 -5.75 0.76
CA ARG A 40 -21.47 -6.77 0.48
C ARG A 40 -22.84 -6.19 0.73
N LEU A 41 -23.70 -6.26 -0.27
CA LEU A 41 -25.10 -5.88 -0.13
C LEU A 41 -25.84 -6.92 0.70
N ASP A 42 -26.70 -6.48 1.59
CA ASP A 42 -27.61 -7.34 2.34
C ASP A 42 -28.92 -7.48 1.54
N ALA A 43 -28.90 -8.39 0.57
CA ALA A 43 -29.95 -8.59 -0.41
C ALA A 43 -30.13 -10.08 -0.77
N PRO A 44 -30.62 -10.90 0.20
CA PRO A 44 -30.75 -12.33 -0.02
C PRO A 44 -31.70 -12.63 -1.20
N GLY A 45 -31.27 -13.52 -2.08
CA GLY A 45 -32.06 -13.94 -3.25
C GLY A 45 -32.12 -12.94 -4.42
N VAL A 46 -31.43 -11.80 -4.31
CA VAL A 46 -31.36 -10.82 -5.41
C VAL A 46 -30.10 -11.04 -6.24
N THR A 47 -30.27 -11.19 -7.55
CA THR A 47 -29.16 -11.20 -8.52
C THR A 47 -29.00 -9.79 -9.09
N PHE A 48 -27.78 -9.30 -9.12
CA PHE A 48 -27.43 -8.00 -9.68
C PHE A 48 -26.65 -8.17 -10.98
N PRO A 49 -26.87 -7.30 -11.99
CA PRO A 49 -25.94 -7.19 -13.10
C PRO A 49 -24.57 -6.73 -12.61
N PHE A 50 -23.50 -7.19 -13.23
CA PHE A 50 -22.13 -6.86 -12.88
C PHE A 50 -21.29 -6.59 -14.12
N LEU A 51 -20.13 -5.96 -13.94
CA LEU A 51 -19.14 -5.74 -14.97
C LEU A 51 -18.05 -6.82 -14.87
N ASP A 52 -17.67 -7.38 -16.02
CA ASP A 52 -16.48 -8.22 -16.10
C ASP A 52 -15.21 -7.39 -16.02
N PHE A 53 -14.17 -7.98 -15.46
CA PHE A 53 -12.86 -7.35 -15.38
C PHE A 53 -12.09 -7.50 -16.69
N GLU A 54 -11.59 -6.41 -17.25
CA GLU A 54 -10.54 -6.44 -18.26
C GLU A 54 -9.14 -6.46 -17.61
N ASP A 55 -8.14 -6.89 -18.36
CA ASP A 55 -6.73 -6.76 -17.95
C ASP A 55 -6.27 -5.32 -18.15
N SER A 56 -6.16 -4.55 -17.07
CA SER A 56 -5.70 -3.16 -17.16
C SER A 56 -4.25 -2.99 -17.68
N GLU A 57 -3.47 -4.09 -17.82
CA GLU A 57 -2.15 -4.04 -18.46
C GLU A 57 -2.23 -4.17 -20.01
N SER A 58 -3.41 -4.48 -20.57
CA SER A 58 -3.65 -4.46 -22.02
C SER A 58 -3.91 -3.06 -22.57
N LEU A 59 -4.35 -2.12 -21.71
CA LEU A 59 -4.67 -0.76 -22.12
C LEU A 59 -3.48 -0.04 -22.79
N GLN A 60 -3.81 0.79 -23.76
CA GLN A 60 -2.87 1.68 -24.44
C GLN A 60 -3.29 3.14 -24.28
N VAL A 61 -2.34 4.04 -24.36
CA VAL A 61 -2.64 5.49 -24.45
C VAL A 61 -3.38 5.76 -25.75
N GLY A 62 -4.52 6.45 -25.65
CA GLY A 62 -5.43 6.68 -26.76
C GLY A 62 -6.67 5.79 -26.75
N ASP A 63 -6.71 4.70 -25.97
CA ASP A 63 -7.91 3.86 -25.86
C ASP A 63 -9.08 4.67 -25.31
N ILE A 64 -10.25 4.52 -25.91
CA ILE A 64 -11.48 5.19 -25.47
C ILE A 64 -11.98 4.53 -24.20
N VAL A 65 -12.34 5.35 -23.22
CA VAL A 65 -12.89 4.89 -21.92
C VAL A 65 -14.09 5.75 -21.51
N LEU A 66 -14.99 5.13 -20.76
CA LEU A 66 -16.16 5.79 -20.17
C LEU A 66 -16.02 5.78 -18.65
N ALA A 67 -16.11 6.96 -18.03
CA ALA A 67 -16.15 7.09 -16.58
C ALA A 67 -17.60 7.20 -16.13
N ILE A 68 -18.03 6.27 -15.27
CA ILE A 68 -19.40 6.17 -14.76
C ILE A 68 -19.38 6.54 -13.28
N GLY A 69 -20.33 7.36 -12.85
CA GLY A 69 -20.45 7.75 -11.44
C GLY A 69 -21.71 8.55 -11.16
N ASN A 70 -21.77 9.15 -9.97
CA ASN A 70 -22.86 10.04 -9.57
C ASN A 70 -22.28 11.36 -9.04
N PRO A 71 -21.77 12.22 -9.95
CA PRO A 71 -21.13 13.47 -9.55
C PRO A 71 -22.14 14.38 -8.84
N PHE A 72 -21.74 14.93 -7.72
CA PHE A 72 -22.55 15.83 -6.88
C PHE A 72 -23.91 15.27 -6.41
N GLY A 73 -24.15 13.96 -6.58
CA GLY A 73 -25.40 13.31 -6.17
C GLY A 73 -26.62 13.66 -7.06
N VAL A 74 -26.40 14.22 -8.26
CA VAL A 74 -27.49 14.65 -9.15
C VAL A 74 -28.02 13.53 -10.07
N GLY A 75 -27.47 12.32 -9.93
CA GLY A 75 -27.85 11.14 -10.70
C GLY A 75 -26.67 10.50 -11.42
N GLN A 76 -26.90 9.28 -11.92
CA GLN A 76 -25.89 8.55 -12.65
C GLN A 76 -25.50 9.31 -13.93
N THR A 77 -24.20 9.50 -14.10
CA THR A 77 -23.61 10.25 -15.21
C THR A 77 -22.53 9.42 -15.87
N VAL A 78 -22.45 9.47 -17.19
CA VAL A 78 -21.38 8.86 -17.99
C VAL A 78 -20.63 9.98 -18.70
N THR A 79 -19.32 9.99 -18.56
CA THR A 79 -18.43 10.87 -19.30
C THR A 79 -17.47 10.06 -20.14
N SER A 80 -17.14 10.52 -21.35
CA SER A 80 -16.20 9.85 -22.25
C SER A 80 -14.87 10.59 -22.32
N GLY A 81 -13.84 9.85 -22.56
CA GLY A 81 -12.48 10.33 -22.78
C GLY A 81 -11.59 9.21 -23.26
N ILE A 82 -10.28 9.42 -23.12
CA ILE A 82 -9.28 8.43 -23.49
C ILE A 82 -8.37 8.11 -22.30
N VAL A 83 -7.65 7.02 -22.40
CA VAL A 83 -6.47 6.76 -21.56
C VAL A 83 -5.39 7.76 -21.95
N SER A 84 -5.21 8.80 -21.15
CA SER A 84 -4.24 9.88 -21.42
C SER A 84 -2.81 9.47 -21.03
N ALA A 85 -2.68 8.60 -20.03
CA ALA A 85 -1.41 8.01 -19.62
C ALA A 85 -1.63 6.76 -18.75
N LEU A 86 -0.62 5.91 -18.72
CA LEU A 86 -0.57 4.75 -17.85
C LEU A 86 0.54 4.91 -16.82
N ALA A 87 0.47 4.12 -15.75
CA ALA A 87 1.55 4.02 -14.75
C ALA A 87 1.91 5.36 -14.05
N ARG A 88 0.91 6.23 -13.77
CA ARG A 88 1.16 7.47 -13.03
C ARG A 88 1.49 7.17 -11.58
N THR A 89 2.75 7.43 -11.21
CA THR A 89 3.34 6.99 -9.92
C THR A 89 3.60 8.12 -8.93
N ARG A 90 3.27 9.39 -9.26
CA ARG A 90 3.57 10.55 -8.40
C ARG A 90 2.35 11.41 -8.12
N VAL A 91 1.22 10.76 -7.87
CA VAL A 91 -0.04 11.48 -7.66
C VAL A 91 -0.28 11.80 -6.18
N GLY A 92 0.37 11.07 -5.26
CA GLY A 92 0.27 11.34 -3.81
C GLY A 92 -1.05 10.92 -3.15
N ILE A 93 -1.85 10.08 -3.82
CA ILE A 93 -3.20 9.70 -3.37
C ILE A 93 -3.17 8.47 -2.45
N SER A 94 -2.28 7.51 -2.73
CA SER A 94 -2.18 6.24 -2.00
C SER A 94 -0.75 5.70 -2.03
N ASP A 95 -0.46 4.65 -1.26
CA ASP A 95 0.87 4.01 -1.23
C ASP A 95 1.17 3.26 -2.53
N TYR A 96 0.16 2.60 -3.12
CA TYR A 96 0.26 1.98 -4.43
C TYR A 96 -0.09 2.99 -5.52
N GLN A 97 0.89 3.80 -5.87
CA GLN A 97 0.78 4.84 -6.88
C GLN A 97 1.03 4.24 -8.26
N PHE A 98 0.01 3.73 -8.88
CA PHE A 98 0.05 3.26 -10.26
C PHE A 98 -1.35 3.45 -10.85
N PHE A 99 -1.63 4.63 -11.38
CA PHE A 99 -2.97 5.00 -11.83
C PHE A 99 -3.07 5.03 -13.35
N ILE A 100 -4.25 4.72 -13.86
CA ILE A 100 -4.68 5.08 -15.20
C ILE A 100 -5.06 6.55 -15.15
N GLN A 101 -4.45 7.38 -16.01
CA GLN A 101 -4.87 8.76 -16.20
C GLN A 101 -5.85 8.82 -17.38
N THR A 102 -6.92 9.57 -17.22
CA THR A 102 -7.93 9.82 -18.28
C THR A 102 -8.33 11.30 -18.28
N ASP A 103 -8.74 11.78 -19.45
CA ASP A 103 -9.37 13.09 -19.61
C ASP A 103 -10.90 13.03 -19.55
N ALA A 104 -11.50 11.83 -19.47
CA ALA A 104 -12.90 11.67 -19.10
C ALA A 104 -13.19 12.48 -17.83
N ALA A 105 -14.22 13.30 -17.85
CA ALA A 105 -14.50 14.23 -16.75
C ALA A 105 -14.86 13.47 -15.47
N ILE A 106 -13.92 13.43 -14.51
CA ILE A 106 -14.12 12.90 -13.16
C ILE A 106 -14.34 14.08 -12.22
N ASN A 107 -15.41 14.06 -11.45
CA ASN A 107 -15.76 15.08 -10.47
C ASN A 107 -16.05 14.44 -9.09
N PRO A 108 -16.09 15.20 -7.99
CA PRO A 108 -16.53 14.71 -6.70
C PRO A 108 -17.88 13.98 -6.79
N GLY A 109 -17.93 12.73 -6.30
CA GLY A 109 -19.08 11.83 -6.45
C GLY A 109 -18.86 10.70 -7.48
N ASN A 110 -17.89 10.83 -8.38
CA ASN A 110 -17.50 9.73 -9.28
C ASN A 110 -16.55 8.72 -8.60
N SER A 111 -15.96 9.05 -7.46
CA SER A 111 -15.06 8.15 -6.72
C SER A 111 -15.77 6.85 -6.34
N GLY A 112 -15.16 5.71 -6.70
CA GLY A 112 -15.72 4.37 -6.55
C GLY A 112 -16.56 3.91 -7.74
N GLY A 113 -16.87 4.80 -8.69
CA GLY A 113 -17.53 4.47 -9.96
C GLY A 113 -16.58 3.77 -10.93
N ALA A 114 -17.16 3.13 -11.95
CA ALA A 114 -16.40 2.37 -12.92
C ALA A 114 -15.74 3.27 -13.98
N LEU A 115 -14.51 2.89 -14.38
CA LEU A 115 -13.92 3.24 -15.67
C LEU A 115 -14.00 1.99 -16.54
N VAL A 116 -14.67 2.06 -17.68
CA VAL A 116 -14.91 0.92 -18.57
C VAL A 116 -14.36 1.19 -19.97
N ASP A 117 -14.04 0.11 -20.69
CA ASP A 117 -13.72 0.15 -22.11
C ASP A 117 -15.00 0.17 -22.98
N MET A 118 -14.84 0.14 -24.31
CA MET A 118 -15.97 0.16 -25.24
C MET A 118 -16.73 -1.17 -25.31
N ASP A 119 -16.20 -2.24 -24.73
CA ASP A 119 -16.87 -3.53 -24.57
C ASP A 119 -17.60 -3.63 -23.22
N ALA A 120 -17.73 -2.50 -22.48
CA ALA A 120 -18.32 -2.40 -21.15
C ALA A 120 -17.61 -3.27 -20.09
N ARG A 121 -16.30 -3.52 -20.24
CA ARG A 121 -15.49 -4.23 -19.26
C ARG A 121 -14.79 -3.25 -18.33
N LEU A 122 -14.69 -3.62 -17.05
CA LEU A 122 -14.07 -2.77 -16.02
C LEU A 122 -12.54 -2.71 -16.22
N VAL A 123 -12.01 -1.56 -16.60
CA VAL A 123 -10.57 -1.29 -16.72
C VAL A 123 -10.01 -0.58 -15.50
N GLY A 124 -10.86 0.08 -14.70
CA GLY A 124 -10.45 0.74 -13.47
C GLY A 124 -11.60 1.22 -12.60
N VAL A 125 -11.26 1.73 -11.41
CA VAL A 125 -12.19 2.38 -10.47
C VAL A 125 -11.75 3.83 -10.30
N ASN A 126 -12.64 4.78 -10.64
CA ASN A 126 -12.39 6.21 -10.50
C ASN A 126 -12.05 6.56 -9.05
N THR A 127 -11.00 7.35 -8.82
CA THR A 127 -10.57 7.64 -7.44
C THR A 127 -10.34 9.11 -7.18
N ALA A 128 -9.62 9.83 -8.03
CA ALA A 128 -9.23 11.20 -7.75
C ALA A 128 -9.05 12.03 -9.02
N ILE A 129 -8.94 13.34 -8.82
CA ILE A 129 -8.61 14.31 -9.86
C ILE A 129 -7.39 15.14 -9.42
N PHE A 130 -6.62 15.62 -10.40
CA PHE A 130 -5.66 16.68 -10.16
C PHE A 130 -6.36 18.02 -10.35
N SER A 131 -6.75 18.66 -9.23
CA SER A 131 -7.50 19.91 -9.27
C SER A 131 -7.18 20.79 -8.07
N LYS A 132 -7.04 22.08 -8.30
CA LYS A 132 -6.94 23.10 -7.23
C LYS A 132 -8.31 23.66 -6.85
N THR A 133 -9.28 23.56 -7.73
CA THR A 133 -10.63 24.13 -7.58
C THR A 133 -11.69 23.09 -7.18
N GLY A 134 -11.32 21.80 -7.20
CA GLY A 134 -12.24 20.69 -6.89
C GLY A 134 -13.05 20.17 -8.08
N GLY A 135 -12.99 20.80 -9.25
CA GLY A 135 -13.62 20.32 -10.49
C GLY A 135 -12.61 19.66 -11.44
N SER A 136 -13.10 18.91 -12.43
CA SER A 136 -12.27 18.27 -13.45
C SER A 136 -11.58 19.32 -14.33
N LEU A 137 -10.27 19.13 -14.52
CA LEU A 137 -9.42 19.88 -15.46
C LEU A 137 -8.92 18.98 -16.59
N GLY A 138 -9.60 17.87 -16.88
CA GLY A 138 -9.14 16.88 -17.87
C GLY A 138 -8.00 15.99 -17.36
N ILE A 139 -7.78 15.93 -16.04
CA ILE A 139 -6.76 15.05 -15.41
C ILE A 139 -7.45 14.26 -14.30
N GLY A 140 -8.03 13.14 -14.68
CA GLY A 140 -8.62 12.16 -13.77
C GLY A 140 -7.75 10.93 -13.59
N PHE A 141 -7.91 10.23 -12.46
CA PHE A 141 -7.17 9.04 -12.10
C PHE A 141 -8.11 7.91 -11.72
N ALA A 142 -7.79 6.70 -12.20
CA ALA A 142 -8.48 5.49 -11.82
C ALA A 142 -7.50 4.42 -11.33
N ILE A 143 -7.92 3.63 -10.34
CA ILE A 143 -7.19 2.47 -9.83
C ILE A 143 -7.35 1.34 -10.85
N PRO A 144 -6.28 0.74 -11.37
CA PRO A 144 -6.35 -0.29 -12.39
C PRO A 144 -7.13 -1.54 -11.95
N SER A 145 -7.90 -2.12 -12.87
CA SER A 145 -8.75 -3.30 -12.61
C SER A 145 -7.99 -4.50 -12.05
N ASN A 146 -6.72 -4.70 -12.42
CA ASN A 146 -5.90 -5.79 -11.88
C ASN A 146 -5.67 -5.63 -10.37
N MET A 147 -5.53 -4.40 -9.88
CA MET A 147 -5.45 -4.12 -8.44
C MET A 147 -6.81 -4.35 -7.76
N VAL A 148 -7.90 -3.89 -8.39
CA VAL A 148 -9.27 -4.11 -7.88
C VAL A 148 -9.57 -5.60 -7.77
N ARG A 149 -9.26 -6.39 -8.81
CA ARG A 149 -9.44 -7.84 -8.84
C ARG A 149 -8.70 -8.54 -7.68
N GLN A 150 -7.49 -8.10 -7.37
CA GLN A 150 -6.72 -8.66 -6.25
C GLN A 150 -7.37 -8.36 -4.89
N VAL A 151 -7.84 -7.14 -4.69
CA VAL A 151 -8.51 -6.74 -3.44
C VAL A 151 -9.83 -7.49 -3.27
N VAL A 152 -10.64 -7.61 -4.33
CA VAL A 152 -11.89 -8.40 -4.33
C VAL A 152 -11.61 -9.86 -4.04
N LYS A 153 -10.62 -10.48 -4.70
CA LYS A 153 -10.22 -11.87 -4.44
C LYS A 153 -9.82 -12.08 -2.97
N SER A 154 -9.06 -11.15 -2.40
CA SER A 154 -8.66 -11.21 -0.99
C SER A 154 -9.87 -11.11 -0.05
N ALA A 155 -10.85 -10.25 -0.37
CA ALA A 155 -12.08 -10.12 0.41
C ALA A 155 -12.91 -11.41 0.41
N LEU A 156 -12.93 -12.14 -0.70
CA LEU A 156 -13.66 -13.42 -0.82
C LEU A 156 -12.94 -14.58 -0.10
N GLN A 157 -11.62 -14.49 0.08
CA GLN A 157 -10.77 -15.54 0.65
C GLN A 157 -10.48 -15.41 2.15
N GLY A 158 -11.08 -14.47 2.86
CA GLY A 158 -10.90 -14.38 4.32
C GLY A 158 -10.43 -13.04 4.85
N ASN A 159 -10.76 -11.95 4.19
CA ASN A 159 -10.62 -10.56 4.67
C ASN A 159 -9.19 -10.08 4.95
N LYS A 160 -8.16 -10.79 4.49
CA LYS A 160 -6.76 -10.35 4.57
C LYS A 160 -6.20 -10.16 3.16
N ILE A 161 -5.68 -8.97 2.92
CA ILE A 161 -5.00 -8.71 1.65
C ILE A 161 -3.63 -9.36 1.69
N LYS A 162 -3.44 -10.33 0.81
CA LYS A 162 -2.19 -11.06 0.67
C LYS A 162 -1.51 -10.63 -0.61
N ARG A 163 -0.31 -10.11 -0.50
CA ARG A 163 0.51 -9.65 -1.62
C ARG A 163 1.86 -10.36 -1.63
N PRO A 164 2.45 -10.57 -2.81
CA PRO A 164 3.82 -11.04 -2.88
C PRO A 164 4.77 -10.04 -2.25
N TRP A 165 5.61 -10.53 -1.35
CA TRP A 165 6.69 -9.77 -0.76
C TRP A 165 7.98 -9.97 -1.55
N PHE A 166 8.71 -8.89 -1.82
CA PHE A 166 9.96 -8.93 -2.57
C PHE A 166 11.19 -9.00 -1.66
N GLY A 167 11.21 -8.17 -0.63
CA GLY A 167 12.25 -8.13 0.39
C GLY A 167 13.55 -7.49 -0.09
N ALA A 168 13.46 -6.46 -0.91
CA ALA A 168 14.57 -5.61 -1.26
C ALA A 168 14.18 -4.13 -1.24
N LYS A 169 15.13 -3.28 -0.86
CA LYS A 169 15.00 -1.83 -0.91
C LYS A 169 15.32 -1.33 -2.30
N LEU A 170 14.39 -0.60 -2.88
CA LEU A 170 14.50 -0.06 -4.21
C LEU A 170 14.67 1.45 -4.18
N GLN A 171 15.44 1.97 -5.12
CA GLN A 171 15.50 3.39 -5.40
C GLN A 171 15.34 3.66 -6.89
N ARG A 172 14.91 4.87 -7.21
CA ARG A 172 14.80 5.35 -8.58
C ARG A 172 16.19 5.45 -9.22
N VAL A 173 16.26 5.11 -10.51
CA VAL A 173 17.40 5.41 -11.35
C VAL A 173 17.33 6.88 -11.76
N THR A 174 18.29 7.68 -11.30
CA THR A 174 18.48 9.08 -11.73
C THR A 174 19.36 9.12 -12.99
N PRO A 175 19.43 10.25 -13.72
CA PRO A 175 20.38 10.40 -14.83
C PRO A 175 21.81 10.02 -14.46
N ASP A 176 22.33 10.51 -13.33
CA ASP A 176 23.70 10.24 -12.85
C ASP A 176 23.91 8.74 -12.57
N ILE A 177 22.90 8.06 -11.99
CA ILE A 177 22.93 6.60 -11.77
C ILE A 177 22.89 5.86 -13.10
N SER A 178 22.05 6.32 -14.04
CA SER A 178 21.95 5.72 -15.38
C SER A 178 23.28 5.76 -16.08
N GLU A 179 23.94 6.91 -16.09
CA GLU A 179 25.27 7.09 -16.68
C GLU A 179 26.32 6.20 -16.00
N SER A 180 26.37 6.18 -14.67
CA SER A 180 27.32 5.36 -13.91
C SER A 180 27.16 3.86 -14.10
N LEU A 181 25.95 3.40 -14.44
CA LEU A 181 25.63 2.00 -14.70
C LEU A 181 25.62 1.64 -16.20
N GLY A 182 25.92 2.59 -17.08
CA GLY A 182 25.92 2.39 -18.53
C GLY A 182 24.53 2.06 -19.09
N LEU A 183 23.46 2.63 -18.51
CA LEU A 183 22.11 2.43 -18.99
C LEU A 183 21.76 3.51 -20.05
N ASP A 184 21.06 3.11 -21.10
CA ASP A 184 20.67 4.03 -22.20
C ASP A 184 19.74 5.15 -21.73
N ARG A 185 19.00 4.94 -20.64
CA ARG A 185 18.03 5.90 -20.09
C ARG A 185 17.81 5.72 -18.59
N PRO A 186 17.43 6.78 -17.84
CA PRO A 186 17.21 6.73 -16.40
C PRO A 186 15.86 6.04 -16.07
N THR A 187 15.77 4.74 -16.33
CA THR A 187 14.58 3.93 -16.10
C THR A 187 14.89 2.69 -15.26
N GLY A 188 13.88 2.18 -14.55
CA GLY A 188 14.01 0.98 -13.74
C GLY A 188 13.99 1.24 -12.23
N ALA A 189 14.11 0.15 -11.49
CA ALA A 189 14.18 0.14 -10.04
C ALA A 189 15.52 -0.45 -9.59
N LEU A 190 16.43 0.40 -9.12
CA LEU A 190 17.74 -0.01 -8.62
C LEU A 190 17.60 -0.68 -7.26
N ILE A 191 18.14 -1.88 -7.10
CA ILE A 191 18.23 -2.57 -5.82
C ILE A 191 19.35 -1.93 -4.99
N LYS A 192 18.96 -1.29 -3.89
CA LYS A 192 19.89 -0.68 -2.93
C LYS A 192 20.34 -1.65 -1.85
N GLN A 193 19.43 -2.52 -1.42
CA GLN A 193 19.66 -3.49 -0.36
C GLN A 193 18.76 -4.70 -0.56
N VAL A 194 19.25 -5.89 -0.21
CA VAL A 194 18.47 -7.14 -0.24
C VAL A 194 18.41 -7.71 1.17
N ARG A 195 17.21 -8.02 1.65
CA ARG A 195 16.98 -8.63 2.96
C ARG A 195 17.33 -10.12 2.91
N LYS A 196 18.05 -10.60 3.91
CA LYS A 196 18.38 -12.03 4.03
C LYS A 196 17.11 -12.90 4.03
N ASN A 197 17.19 -14.07 3.39
CA ASN A 197 16.10 -15.05 3.27
C ASN A 197 14.83 -14.53 2.54
N SER A 198 14.92 -13.38 1.88
CA SER A 198 13.81 -12.85 1.06
C SER A 198 13.74 -13.54 -0.30
N PRO A 199 12.58 -13.46 -1.01
CA PRO A 199 12.50 -13.91 -2.40
C PRO A 199 13.58 -13.30 -3.30
N ALA A 200 13.90 -12.01 -3.12
CA ALA A 200 14.99 -11.36 -3.84
C ALA A 200 16.36 -12.03 -3.56
N ALA A 201 16.68 -12.30 -2.28
CA ALA A 201 17.92 -12.96 -1.89
C ALA A 201 18.00 -14.40 -2.41
N LEU A 202 16.92 -15.16 -2.28
CA LEU A 202 16.83 -16.55 -2.77
C LEU A 202 16.96 -16.65 -4.29
N SER A 203 16.58 -15.60 -5.01
CA SER A 203 16.76 -15.49 -6.46
C SER A 203 18.12 -14.90 -6.85
N LYS A 204 19.05 -14.76 -5.90
CA LYS A 204 20.42 -14.24 -6.12
C LYS A 204 20.45 -12.81 -6.69
N LEU A 205 19.43 -12.01 -6.39
CA LEU A 205 19.46 -10.58 -6.64
C LEU A 205 20.40 -9.90 -5.65
N ARG A 206 21.08 -8.84 -6.09
CA ARG A 206 22.10 -8.15 -5.31
C ARG A 206 21.97 -6.62 -5.41
N PRO A 207 22.53 -5.87 -4.46
CA PRO A 207 22.66 -4.43 -4.63
C PRO A 207 23.41 -4.09 -5.91
N GLY A 208 22.94 -3.06 -6.64
CA GLY A 208 23.45 -2.69 -7.96
C GLY A 208 22.66 -3.25 -9.14
N ASP A 209 21.84 -4.30 -8.94
CA ASP A 209 20.92 -4.76 -9.98
C ASP A 209 19.83 -3.71 -10.27
N VAL A 210 19.49 -3.51 -11.54
CA VAL A 210 18.38 -2.63 -11.94
C VAL A 210 17.25 -3.48 -12.53
N ILE A 211 16.10 -3.49 -11.89
CA ILE A 211 14.91 -4.16 -12.39
C ILE A 211 14.28 -3.29 -13.47
N VAL A 212 14.21 -3.77 -14.69
CA VAL A 212 13.67 -3.07 -15.86
C VAL A 212 12.39 -3.72 -16.39
N GLY A 213 12.01 -4.89 -15.87
CA GLY A 213 10.79 -5.58 -16.32
C GLY A 213 10.22 -6.55 -15.28
N VAL A 214 8.89 -6.74 -15.31
CA VAL A 214 8.15 -7.77 -14.58
C VAL A 214 7.23 -8.48 -15.57
N ASN A 215 7.42 -9.77 -15.75
CA ASN A 215 6.61 -10.59 -16.67
C ASN A 215 6.51 -9.97 -18.09
N GLY A 216 7.63 -9.50 -18.64
CA GLY A 216 7.72 -8.89 -19.97
C GLY A 216 7.23 -7.44 -20.03
N LYS A 217 6.60 -6.89 -18.98
CA LYS A 217 6.14 -5.49 -18.94
C LYS A 217 7.23 -4.59 -18.33
N GLU A 218 7.49 -3.46 -18.98
CA GLU A 218 8.53 -2.51 -18.57
C GLU A 218 8.29 -1.93 -17.17
N VAL A 219 9.37 -1.76 -16.42
CA VAL A 219 9.40 -1.10 -15.11
C VAL A 219 10.14 0.23 -15.22
N ALA A 220 9.44 1.34 -15.15
CA ALA A 220 10.03 2.67 -15.23
C ALA A 220 10.63 3.16 -13.90
N ASP A 221 10.08 2.71 -12.76
CA ASP A 221 10.49 3.17 -11.43
C ASP A 221 10.04 2.19 -10.31
N PRO A 222 10.47 2.38 -9.06
CA PRO A 222 10.09 1.51 -7.94
C PRO A 222 8.58 1.38 -7.70
N PRO A 223 7.74 2.43 -7.79
CA PRO A 223 6.29 2.29 -7.73
C PRO A 223 5.71 1.37 -8.82
N ALA A 224 6.17 1.51 -10.07
CA ALA A 224 5.77 0.64 -11.18
C ALA A 224 6.13 -0.83 -10.91
N PHE A 225 7.34 -1.09 -10.38
CA PHE A 225 7.73 -2.42 -9.94
C PHE A 225 6.79 -2.94 -8.86
N ARG A 226 6.55 -2.15 -7.81
CA ARG A 226 5.69 -2.53 -6.69
C ARG A 226 4.30 -2.94 -7.15
N TYR A 227 3.67 -2.14 -8.01
CA TYR A 227 2.36 -2.45 -8.59
C TYR A 227 2.41 -3.78 -9.34
N ARG A 228 3.29 -3.92 -10.35
CA ARG A 228 3.35 -5.10 -11.21
C ARG A 228 3.69 -6.38 -10.43
N PHE A 229 4.54 -6.27 -9.43
CA PHE A 229 4.90 -7.41 -8.58
C PHE A 229 3.77 -7.78 -7.63
N SER A 230 3.15 -6.79 -6.96
CA SER A 230 2.10 -7.02 -5.98
C SER A 230 0.78 -7.54 -6.56
N THR A 231 0.52 -7.31 -7.86
CA THR A 231 -0.68 -7.83 -8.54
C THR A 231 -0.54 -9.27 -9.03
N LYS A 232 0.66 -9.87 -8.92
CA LYS A 232 0.84 -11.28 -9.31
C LYS A 232 0.28 -12.23 -8.24
N PRO A 233 -0.27 -13.40 -8.66
CA PRO A 233 -0.82 -14.37 -7.72
C PRO A 233 0.28 -15.02 -6.89
N LEU A 234 0.01 -15.25 -5.61
CA LEU A 234 0.90 -15.99 -4.71
C LEU A 234 1.06 -17.46 -5.13
N GLY A 235 2.17 -18.06 -4.70
CA GLY A 235 2.47 -19.49 -4.90
C GLY A 235 3.21 -19.83 -6.18
N GLY A 236 3.32 -18.88 -7.12
CA GLY A 236 4.06 -19.08 -8.38
C GLY A 236 5.45 -18.42 -8.39
N THR A 237 5.97 -18.26 -9.59
CA THR A 237 7.18 -17.49 -9.89
C THR A 237 6.87 -16.43 -10.95
N VAL A 238 7.64 -15.35 -10.96
CA VAL A 238 7.55 -14.29 -11.96
C VAL A 238 8.95 -14.03 -12.55
N PRO A 239 9.09 -13.93 -13.88
CA PRO A 239 10.33 -13.50 -14.51
C PRO A 239 10.50 -11.99 -14.33
N LEU A 240 11.67 -11.58 -13.82
CA LEU A 240 12.12 -10.20 -13.78
C LEU A 240 13.19 -9.97 -14.84
N GLY A 241 13.05 -8.93 -15.66
CA GLY A 241 14.13 -8.39 -16.47
C GLY A 241 15.04 -7.54 -15.57
N VAL A 242 16.31 -7.88 -15.53
CA VAL A 242 17.29 -7.24 -14.64
C VAL A 242 18.53 -6.86 -15.43
N VAL A 243 18.96 -5.61 -15.33
CA VAL A 243 20.26 -5.18 -15.81
C VAL A 243 21.29 -5.42 -14.72
N ARG A 244 22.33 -6.19 -15.06
CA ARG A 244 23.46 -6.52 -14.19
C ARG A 244 24.75 -6.45 -15.01
N ASP A 245 25.72 -5.69 -14.53
CA ASP A 245 27.01 -5.52 -15.21
C ASP A 245 26.86 -5.20 -16.73
N GLY A 246 25.93 -4.28 -17.04
CA GLY A 246 25.63 -3.83 -18.41
C GLY A 246 24.85 -4.81 -19.29
N ARG A 247 24.40 -5.96 -18.74
CA ARG A 247 23.65 -6.98 -19.49
C ARG A 247 22.26 -7.20 -18.95
N VAL A 248 21.30 -7.39 -19.82
CA VAL A 248 19.93 -7.77 -19.44
C VAL A 248 19.88 -9.28 -19.20
N ILE A 249 19.49 -9.69 -18.01
CA ILE A 249 19.28 -11.09 -17.63
C ILE A 249 17.84 -11.29 -17.13
N THR A 250 17.33 -12.52 -17.24
CA THR A 250 16.04 -12.89 -16.64
C THR A 250 16.27 -13.62 -15.32
N VAL A 251 15.62 -13.14 -14.27
CA VAL A 251 15.69 -13.73 -12.93
C VAL A 251 14.30 -14.17 -12.49
N MET A 252 14.14 -15.47 -12.19
CA MET A 252 12.87 -16.01 -11.69
C MET A 252 12.74 -15.76 -10.19
N VAL A 253 11.68 -15.08 -9.76
CA VAL A 253 11.43 -14.76 -8.37
C VAL A 253 10.15 -15.43 -7.88
N ARG A 254 10.23 -16.12 -6.73
CA ARG A 254 9.07 -16.77 -6.10
C ARG A 254 8.15 -15.74 -5.47
N LEU A 255 6.84 -15.91 -5.67
CA LEU A 255 5.79 -15.05 -5.14
C LEU A 255 5.29 -15.62 -3.81
N ARG A 256 5.84 -15.10 -2.69
CA ARG A 256 5.53 -15.54 -1.33
C ARG A 256 5.05 -14.34 -0.51
N GLU A 257 4.22 -14.63 0.49
CA GLU A 257 3.83 -13.63 1.49
C GLU A 257 5.03 -13.17 2.32
N ALA A 258 4.92 -11.97 2.89
CA ALA A 258 5.89 -11.47 3.87
C ALA A 258 5.90 -12.39 5.11
N PRO A 259 7.09 -12.79 5.61
CA PRO A 259 7.16 -13.68 6.75
C PRO A 259 6.81 -12.97 8.07
N GLU A 260 6.15 -13.70 8.98
CA GLU A 260 5.89 -13.27 10.35
C GLU A 260 7.08 -13.64 11.26
N VAL A 261 8.27 -13.22 10.87
CA VAL A 261 9.52 -13.46 11.62
C VAL A 261 10.23 -12.11 11.84
N PRO A 262 10.46 -11.68 13.10
CA PRO A 262 10.09 -12.36 14.35
C PRO A 262 8.57 -12.44 14.56
N LEU A 263 8.12 -13.40 15.39
CA LEU A 263 6.72 -13.47 15.81
C LEU A 263 6.32 -12.16 16.51
N ARG A 264 5.09 -11.70 16.33
CA ARG A 264 4.60 -10.40 16.85
C ARG A 264 4.78 -10.26 18.35
N ASN A 265 4.47 -11.29 19.13
CA ASN A 265 4.51 -11.27 20.59
C ASN A 265 3.90 -9.99 21.17
N GLU A 266 2.64 -9.72 20.77
CA GLU A 266 1.92 -8.56 21.28
C GLU A 266 1.85 -8.60 22.80
N THR A 267 2.38 -7.57 23.44
CA THR A 267 2.53 -7.50 24.90
C THR A 267 2.20 -6.08 25.36
N GLU A 268 1.51 -5.96 26.48
CA GLU A 268 1.36 -4.70 27.20
C GLU A 268 2.53 -4.55 28.16
N LEU A 269 3.25 -3.43 28.05
CA LEU A 269 4.38 -3.13 28.94
C LEU A 269 3.84 -2.68 30.30
N ASN A 270 4.37 -3.30 31.35
CA ASN A 270 4.00 -3.03 32.75
C ASN A 270 5.21 -2.55 33.54
N GLY A 271 4.98 -2.07 34.78
CA GLY A 271 6.03 -1.62 35.70
C GLY A 271 5.97 -0.11 36.00
N GLN A 272 6.90 0.34 36.84
CA GLN A 272 7.06 1.77 37.16
C GLN A 272 8.04 2.42 36.20
N ASN A 273 7.64 2.56 34.94
CA ASN A 273 8.46 3.13 33.88
C ASN A 273 7.60 3.91 32.87
N PRO A 274 8.20 4.81 32.08
CA PRO A 274 7.45 5.67 31.15
C PRO A 274 6.83 4.93 29.97
N PHE A 275 7.07 3.64 29.79
CA PHE A 275 6.49 2.82 28.73
C PHE A 275 5.26 2.03 29.20
N ALA A 276 4.99 1.97 30.51
CA ALA A 276 3.90 1.18 31.08
C ALA A 276 2.53 1.60 30.52
N GLY A 277 1.73 0.61 30.10
CA GLY A 277 0.46 0.78 29.40
C GLY A 277 0.59 0.96 27.88
N ALA A 278 1.78 0.83 27.31
CA ALA A 278 1.95 0.72 25.86
C ALA A 278 1.81 -0.74 25.43
N LYS A 279 0.89 -1.02 24.51
CA LYS A 279 0.78 -2.30 23.81
C LYS A 279 1.75 -2.30 22.64
N VAL A 280 2.68 -3.23 22.63
CA VAL A 280 3.77 -3.27 21.65
C VAL A 280 3.86 -4.62 20.95
N ALA A 281 4.50 -4.64 19.78
CA ALA A 281 4.73 -5.87 19.01
C ALA A 281 6.11 -5.86 18.34
N ASN A 282 6.69 -7.04 18.13
CA ASN A 282 7.85 -7.19 17.28
C ASN A 282 7.49 -6.83 15.83
N LEU A 283 8.30 -6.02 15.19
CA LEU A 283 8.07 -5.61 13.80
C LEU A 283 8.64 -6.66 12.84
N SER A 284 7.77 -7.54 12.34
CA SER A 284 8.06 -8.46 11.24
C SER A 284 7.80 -7.81 9.87
N PRO A 285 8.32 -8.35 8.76
CA PRO A 285 7.93 -7.93 7.42
C PRO A 285 6.42 -7.97 7.17
N ALA A 286 5.72 -9.01 7.67
CA ALA A 286 4.27 -9.14 7.55
C ALA A 286 3.54 -8.03 8.31
N LEU A 287 3.96 -7.71 9.53
CA LEU A 287 3.38 -6.62 10.31
C LEU A 287 3.69 -5.25 9.70
N ALA A 288 4.90 -5.06 9.17
CA ALA A 288 5.27 -3.82 8.48
C ALA A 288 4.40 -3.59 7.24
N GLU A 289 4.13 -4.66 6.48
CA GLU A 289 3.22 -4.60 5.33
C GLU A 289 1.78 -4.28 5.77
N GLU A 290 1.26 -4.98 6.78
CA GLU A 290 -0.09 -4.75 7.34
C GLU A 290 -0.30 -3.30 7.79
N LEU A 291 0.71 -2.71 8.43
CA LEU A 291 0.67 -1.34 8.97
C LEU A 291 1.16 -0.26 7.99
N SER A 292 1.47 -0.61 6.76
CA SER A 292 2.02 0.32 5.74
C SER A 292 3.30 1.03 6.20
N ILE A 293 4.16 0.30 6.89
CA ILE A 293 5.45 0.78 7.39
C ILE A 293 6.54 0.38 6.41
N ASP A 294 7.62 1.18 6.36
CA ASP A 294 8.81 0.88 5.57
C ASP A 294 9.33 -0.54 5.87
N GLU A 295 9.49 -1.35 4.84
CA GLU A 295 9.93 -2.75 4.93
C GLU A 295 11.30 -2.91 5.62
N ASP A 296 12.14 -1.86 5.63
CA ASP A 296 13.43 -1.85 6.32
C ASP A 296 13.34 -1.48 7.80
N ALA A 297 12.17 -1.15 8.30
CA ALA A 297 12.01 -0.82 9.70
C ALA A 297 12.29 -2.05 10.58
N TYR A 298 13.01 -1.82 11.66
CA TYR A 298 13.30 -2.82 12.67
C TYR A 298 13.03 -2.24 14.06
N GLY A 299 12.82 -3.10 15.04
CA GLY A 299 12.55 -2.72 16.42
C GLY A 299 11.18 -3.20 16.88
N VAL A 300 10.64 -2.53 17.87
CA VAL A 300 9.36 -2.84 18.48
C VAL A 300 8.39 -1.72 18.20
N ILE A 301 7.25 -2.06 17.58
CA ILE A 301 6.22 -1.09 17.23
C ILE A 301 5.20 -0.92 18.35
N VAL A 302 4.77 0.33 18.56
CA VAL A 302 3.67 0.67 19.48
C VAL A 302 2.34 0.47 18.73
N MET A 303 1.56 -0.51 19.17
CA MET A 303 0.27 -0.86 18.59
C MET A 303 -0.85 0.01 19.16
N ASP A 304 -0.82 0.25 20.48
CA ASP A 304 -1.80 1.09 21.18
C ASP A 304 -1.21 1.63 22.50
N ILE A 305 -1.86 2.59 23.11
CA ILE A 305 -1.48 3.16 24.41
C ILE A 305 -2.73 3.31 25.28
N GLN A 306 -2.73 2.66 26.43
CA GLN A 306 -3.81 2.71 27.39
C GLN A 306 -3.99 4.14 27.94
N ARG A 307 -5.22 4.65 27.91
CA ARG A 307 -5.53 5.97 28.47
C ARG A 307 -5.23 6.02 29.97
N GLY A 308 -4.63 7.13 30.42
CA GLY A 308 -4.27 7.32 31.84
C GLY A 308 -3.01 6.59 32.31
N SER A 309 -2.40 5.75 31.45
CA SER A 309 -1.14 5.06 31.76
C SER A 309 0.06 6.02 31.79
N PRO A 310 1.20 5.63 32.38
CA PRO A 310 2.45 6.37 32.29
C PRO A 310 2.86 6.72 30.87
N ALA A 311 2.77 5.78 29.92
CA ALA A 311 3.06 6.02 28.50
C ALA A 311 2.15 7.09 27.88
N SER A 312 0.88 7.13 28.30
CA SER A 312 -0.08 8.16 27.85
C SER A 312 0.21 9.54 28.42
N ARG A 313 0.66 9.62 29.70
CA ARG A 313 0.94 10.90 30.41
C ARG A 313 2.18 11.59 29.85
N THR A 314 3.22 10.85 29.56
CA THR A 314 4.50 11.38 29.04
C THR A 314 4.39 11.88 27.61
N ARG A 315 3.38 11.42 26.84
CA ARG A 315 3.06 11.84 25.44
C ARG A 315 4.22 11.70 24.43
N PHE A 316 5.33 11.04 24.81
CA PHE A 316 6.47 10.86 23.90
C PHE A 316 6.23 9.75 22.89
N LEU A 317 5.48 8.69 23.27
CA LEU A 317 5.06 7.61 22.39
C LEU A 317 3.72 7.91 21.74
N ARG A 318 3.56 7.39 20.54
CA ARG A 318 2.30 7.40 19.80
C ARG A 318 2.11 6.05 19.11
N ARG A 319 0.88 5.69 18.84
CA ARG A 319 0.57 4.54 17.97
C ARG A 319 1.32 4.66 16.64
N GLY A 320 1.97 3.59 16.21
CA GLY A 320 2.78 3.54 15.00
C GLY A 320 4.25 3.96 15.18
N ASP A 321 4.66 4.41 16.37
CA ASP A 321 6.07 4.63 16.66
C ASP A 321 6.83 3.30 16.76
N ILE A 322 8.05 3.28 16.27
CA ILE A 322 8.94 2.12 16.40
C ILE A 322 10.05 2.48 17.38
N VAL A 323 10.12 1.79 18.49
CA VAL A 323 11.22 1.91 19.45
C VAL A 323 12.41 1.15 18.91
N VAL A 324 13.50 1.87 18.64
CA VAL A 324 14.70 1.30 18.00
C VAL A 324 15.89 1.19 18.94
N ALA A 325 15.95 2.05 19.98
CA ALA A 325 16.99 1.97 21.02
C ALA A 325 16.53 2.64 22.32
N ILE A 326 17.03 2.15 23.45
CA ILE A 326 16.93 2.76 24.79
C ILE A 326 18.34 2.87 25.38
N ASN A 327 18.70 4.05 25.89
CA ASN A 327 20.00 4.35 26.50
C ASN A 327 21.22 3.98 25.61
N GLY A 328 21.03 4.04 24.29
CA GLY A 328 22.06 3.68 23.30
C GLY A 328 22.04 2.19 22.92
N GLU A 329 21.33 1.34 23.67
CA GLU A 329 21.20 -0.07 23.37
C GLU A 329 20.06 -0.31 22.36
N ARG A 330 20.36 -1.11 21.32
CA ARG A 330 19.41 -1.42 20.25
C ARG A 330 18.32 -2.35 20.73
N VAL A 331 17.07 -2.00 20.52
CA VAL A 331 15.91 -2.84 20.85
C VAL A 331 15.73 -3.91 19.78
N GLU A 332 15.87 -5.18 20.15
CA GLU A 332 15.80 -6.32 19.25
C GLU A 332 14.44 -7.03 19.26
N SER A 333 13.74 -6.98 20.40
CA SER A 333 12.45 -7.66 20.58
C SER A 333 11.60 -7.00 21.67
N VAL A 334 10.32 -7.37 21.75
CA VAL A 334 9.42 -6.97 22.84
C VAL A 334 9.96 -7.39 24.21
N LYS A 335 10.50 -8.62 24.32
CA LYS A 335 11.14 -9.10 25.55
C LYS A 335 12.32 -8.22 25.95
N HIS A 336 13.17 -7.87 25.00
CA HIS A 336 14.33 -7.01 25.23
C HIS A 336 13.89 -5.58 25.60
N LEU A 337 12.88 -5.02 24.93
CA LEU A 337 12.30 -3.73 25.28
C LEU A 337 11.77 -3.72 26.71
N ALA A 338 11.04 -4.77 27.13
CA ALA A 338 10.52 -4.89 28.49
C ALA A 338 11.63 -4.96 29.54
N GLN A 339 12.74 -5.64 29.24
CA GLN A 339 13.93 -5.69 30.14
C GLN A 339 14.56 -4.31 30.28
N LEU A 340 14.81 -3.60 29.16
CA LEU A 340 15.40 -2.26 29.16
C LEU A 340 14.48 -1.22 29.83
N ALA A 341 13.17 -1.34 29.69
CA ALA A 341 12.20 -0.43 30.30
C ALA A 341 12.14 -0.56 31.84
N ASN A 342 12.48 -1.73 32.38
CA ASN A 342 12.43 -2.01 33.80
C ASN A 342 13.81 -1.86 34.49
N LEU A 343 14.80 -1.32 33.80
CA LEU A 343 16.08 -0.96 34.47
C LEU A 343 15.84 0.19 35.46
N ASP A 344 16.51 0.12 36.59
CA ASP A 344 16.50 1.22 37.59
C ASP A 344 17.43 2.35 37.11
N VAL A 345 16.83 3.31 36.39
CA VAL A 345 17.55 4.45 35.82
C VAL A 345 16.80 5.75 36.08
N HIS A 346 17.56 6.81 36.40
CA HIS A 346 16.96 8.14 36.59
C HIS A 346 16.50 8.81 35.27
N GLN A 347 16.92 8.30 34.14
CA GLN A 347 16.65 8.91 32.86
C GLN A 347 16.67 7.89 31.73
N TRP A 348 15.65 7.92 30.83
CA TRP A 348 15.62 7.13 29.62
C TRP A 348 15.92 8.00 28.38
N ARG A 349 16.95 7.62 27.62
CA ARG A 349 17.23 8.18 26.29
C ARG A 349 16.65 7.24 25.25
N VAL A 350 15.48 7.59 24.72
CA VAL A 350 14.72 6.74 23.81
C VAL A 350 14.88 7.22 22.38
N SER A 351 15.28 6.31 21.50
CA SER A 351 15.28 6.54 20.05
C SER A 351 14.05 5.87 19.43
N ILE A 352 13.19 6.66 18.81
CA ILE A 352 11.99 6.18 18.12
C ILE A 352 12.02 6.58 16.65
N LYS A 353 11.49 5.73 15.78
CA LYS A 353 11.25 6.07 14.36
C LYS A 353 9.75 6.37 14.19
N ARG A 354 9.43 7.61 13.84
CA ARG A 354 8.06 8.10 13.61
C ARG A 354 7.92 8.58 12.18
N LYS A 355 7.02 7.95 11.38
CA LYS A 355 6.84 8.28 9.95
C LYS A 355 8.17 8.36 9.19
N GLY A 356 9.06 7.39 9.41
CA GLY A 356 10.37 7.31 8.77
C GLY A 356 11.48 8.20 9.38
N ARG A 357 11.16 9.16 10.26
CA ARG A 357 12.13 10.07 10.89
C ARG A 357 12.59 9.53 12.25
N LEU A 358 13.89 9.55 12.48
CA LEU A 358 14.47 9.20 13.79
C LEU A 358 14.32 10.39 14.75
N LEU A 359 13.68 10.15 15.88
CA LEU A 359 13.52 11.09 16.99
C LEU A 359 14.26 10.54 18.20
N LYS A 360 14.98 11.40 18.90
CA LYS A 360 15.61 11.09 20.19
C LYS A 360 14.90 11.88 21.28
N VAL A 361 14.41 11.20 22.29
CA VAL A 361 13.66 11.80 23.39
C VAL A 361 14.35 11.41 24.70
N VAL A 362 14.39 12.34 25.62
CA VAL A 362 14.91 12.12 26.96
C VAL A 362 13.77 12.28 27.96
N ILE A 363 13.58 11.29 28.83
CA ILE A 363 12.47 11.22 29.78
C ILE A 363 13.10 11.01 31.17
N GLY A 364 12.76 11.87 32.11
CA GLY A 364 13.08 11.67 33.53
C GLY A 364 12.24 10.53 34.12
N GLY A 365 12.80 9.80 35.07
CA GLY A 365 12.09 8.84 35.91
C GLY A 365 11.43 9.52 37.09
#